data_ce0bbe78785e94dc98903f5461dcd4a1
#
_entry.id   ce0bbe78785e94dc98903f5461dcd4a1
#
_cell.length_a   1.000
_cell.length_b   1.000
_cell.length_c   1.000
_cell.angle_alpha   90.00
_cell.angle_beta   90.00
_cell.angle_gamma   90.00
#
_symmetry.space_group_name_H-M   'P 1'
#
loop_
_entity.id
_entity.type
_entity.pdbx_description
1 polymer ?
#
loop_
_entity_poly.entity_id
_entity_poly.type
_entity_poly.pdbx_seq_one_letter_code
_entity_poly.pdbx_strand_id
1 'polypeptide(L)'
;AKLREVIRAEEHIPLQITSFDIHAALQNLVAFYRKNRQKEVNVSLDYQRTSDLMIGDRDQLLNVVSNLMENSVKYSGDIVNIHVACRDTGMGEVMISVSDNGIGISSDEQQRVWTKFYRSNTYPDMMQPGIGLGLSFVDMIVKAHGGRKMMQSEVGKGTRISIVIPQHS
;
A
#
# COMPACT_ATOMS: atom_id res chain seq x y z
N ALA A 1 -26.23 10.05 16.35
CA ALA A 1 -25.19 10.98 16.86
C ALA A 1 -23.84 10.26 17.07
N LYS A 2 -23.80 9.17 17.83
CA LYS A 2 -22.53 8.44 18.11
C LYS A 2 -21.82 7.90 16.87
N LEU A 3 -22.54 7.43 15.84
CA LEU A 3 -21.92 6.89 14.62
C LEU A 3 -21.24 8.01 13.81
N ARG A 4 -21.80 9.22 13.82
CA ARG A 4 -21.18 10.38 13.14
C ARG A 4 -19.96 10.91 13.90
N GLU A 5 -19.94 10.76 15.24
CA GLU A 5 -18.77 11.13 16.06
C GLU A 5 -17.62 10.13 15.88
N VAL A 6 -17.92 8.83 15.74
CA VAL A 6 -16.93 7.80 15.45
C VAL A 6 -16.33 8.02 14.06
N ILE A 7 -17.16 8.34 13.05
CA ILE A 7 -16.70 8.63 11.68
C ILE A 7 -15.86 9.92 11.65
N ARG A 8 -16.20 10.96 12.45
CA ARG A 8 -15.40 12.20 12.55
C ARG A 8 -14.11 12.02 13.36
N ALA A 9 -14.09 11.15 14.35
CA ALA A 9 -12.89 10.82 15.11
C ALA A 9 -11.85 10.06 14.25
N GLU A 10 -12.31 9.35 13.22
CA GLU A 10 -11.43 8.67 12.25
C GLU A 10 -10.76 9.64 11.25
N GLU A 11 -11.26 10.87 11.09
CA GLU A 11 -10.68 11.87 10.18
C GLU A 11 -9.43 12.56 10.76
N HIS A 12 -9.12 12.38 12.03
CA HIS A 12 -7.95 12.98 12.70
C HIS A 12 -7.11 11.91 13.36
N ILE A 13 -6.30 11.22 12.57
CA ILE A 13 -5.29 10.31 13.10
C ILE A 13 -4.10 11.15 13.56
N PRO A 14 -3.74 11.10 14.86
CA PRO A 14 -2.53 11.77 15.33
C PRO A 14 -1.30 11.07 14.75
N LEU A 15 -0.63 11.71 13.81
CA LEU A 15 0.61 11.21 13.22
C LEU A 15 1.82 11.61 14.07
N GLN A 16 2.75 10.70 14.23
CA GLN A 16 4.07 10.96 14.80
C GLN A 16 5.07 11.22 13.68
N ILE A 17 5.10 12.46 13.21
CA ILE A 17 5.96 12.86 12.10
C ILE A 17 7.41 12.92 12.56
N THR A 18 8.27 12.17 11.91
CA THR A 18 9.72 12.12 12.13
C THR A 18 10.47 12.08 10.80
N SER A 19 11.77 12.30 10.85
CA SER A 19 12.67 11.98 9.75
C SER A 19 13.26 10.59 9.98
N PHE A 20 13.17 9.70 8.99
CA PHE A 20 13.64 8.32 9.10
C PHE A 20 14.24 7.81 7.79
N ASP A 21 15.05 6.77 7.89
CA ASP A 21 15.65 6.10 6.73
C ASP A 21 14.63 5.17 6.07
N ILE A 22 14.01 5.64 4.98
CA ILE A 22 13.03 4.86 4.20
C ILE A 22 13.70 3.75 3.39
N HIS A 23 14.94 3.96 2.92
CA HIS A 23 15.65 2.94 2.16
C HIS A 23 15.89 1.69 2.99
N ALA A 24 16.50 1.84 4.17
CA ALA A 24 16.71 0.74 5.09
C ALA A 24 15.39 0.07 5.52
N ALA A 25 14.34 0.85 5.77
CA ALA A 25 13.02 0.34 6.15
C ALA A 25 12.39 -0.51 5.03
N LEU A 26 12.45 -0.06 3.78
CA LEU A 26 11.96 -0.83 2.63
C LEU A 26 12.78 -2.09 2.38
N GLN A 27 14.11 -2.02 2.52
CA GLN A 27 14.98 -3.21 2.40
C GLN A 27 14.61 -4.29 3.43
N ASN A 28 14.36 -3.91 4.67
CA ASN A 28 13.94 -4.84 5.74
C ASN A 28 12.58 -5.45 5.45
N LEU A 29 11.63 -4.66 4.97
CA LEU A 29 10.29 -5.13 4.62
C LEU A 29 10.31 -6.11 3.45
N VAL A 30 11.07 -5.80 2.41
CA VAL A 30 11.27 -6.68 1.25
C VAL A 30 11.90 -8.01 1.67
N ALA A 31 12.93 -7.97 2.51
CA ALA A 31 13.59 -9.17 3.04
C ALA A 31 12.62 -10.06 3.85
N PHE A 32 11.72 -9.44 4.62
CA PHE A 32 10.69 -10.16 5.37
C PHE A 32 9.73 -10.93 4.44
N TYR A 33 9.24 -10.29 3.38
CA TYR A 33 8.32 -10.94 2.44
C TYR A 33 8.97 -12.02 1.58
N ARG A 34 10.26 -11.91 1.27
CA ARG A 34 11.02 -12.97 0.58
C ARG A 34 11.10 -14.28 1.37
N LYS A 35 10.88 -14.24 2.68
CA LYS A 35 10.89 -15.42 3.54
C LYS A 35 9.55 -16.14 3.64
N ASN A 36 8.55 -15.71 2.87
CA ASN A 36 7.25 -16.38 2.87
C ASN A 36 7.42 -17.86 2.49
N ARG A 37 6.81 -18.74 3.28
CA ARG A 37 6.92 -20.19 3.10
C ARG A 37 5.67 -20.84 2.51
N GLN A 38 4.57 -20.11 2.43
CA GLN A 38 3.30 -20.62 1.91
C GLN A 38 3.20 -20.48 0.39
N LYS A 39 3.89 -19.47 -0.15
CA LYS A 39 3.96 -19.19 -1.60
C LYS A 39 5.39 -18.87 -1.99
N GLU A 40 5.72 -19.06 -3.25
CA GLU A 40 6.96 -18.54 -3.80
C GLU A 40 6.81 -17.02 -4.02
N VAL A 41 7.47 -16.22 -3.20
CA VAL A 41 7.38 -14.75 -3.26
C VAL A 41 8.71 -14.16 -3.72
N ASN A 42 8.69 -13.60 -4.91
CA ASN A 42 9.81 -12.88 -5.52
C ASN A 42 9.56 -11.39 -5.37
N VAL A 43 10.42 -10.69 -4.63
CA VAL A 43 10.30 -9.24 -4.40
C VAL A 43 11.55 -8.54 -4.92
N SER A 44 11.36 -7.53 -5.74
CA SER A 44 12.41 -6.60 -6.17
C SER A 44 12.15 -5.22 -5.58
N LEU A 45 13.23 -4.49 -5.26
CA LEU A 45 13.19 -3.11 -4.79
C LEU A 45 14.00 -2.24 -5.77
N ASP A 46 13.33 -1.26 -6.35
CA ASP A 46 13.93 -0.22 -7.19
C ASP A 46 13.92 1.11 -6.40
N TYR A 47 15.08 1.53 -5.93
CA TYR A 47 15.26 2.74 -5.16
C TYR A 47 15.99 3.80 -5.98
N GLN A 48 15.28 4.90 -6.31
CA GLN A 48 15.78 5.96 -7.19
C GLN A 48 15.73 7.34 -6.51
N ARG A 49 16.02 7.39 -5.22
CA ARG A 49 16.14 8.66 -4.50
C ARG A 49 17.60 9.00 -4.24
N THR A 50 17.88 10.29 -4.18
CA THR A 50 19.21 10.81 -3.80
C THR A 50 19.40 10.86 -2.28
N SER A 51 18.30 10.90 -1.52
CA SER A 51 18.29 10.89 -0.06
C SER A 51 17.58 9.65 0.46
N ASP A 52 18.15 9.01 1.46
CA ASP A 52 17.51 7.92 2.17
C ASP A 52 16.52 8.40 3.25
N LEU A 53 16.54 9.68 3.59
CA LEU A 53 15.65 10.26 4.58
C LEU A 53 14.27 10.61 4.00
N MET A 54 13.24 10.28 4.76
CA MET A 54 11.85 10.61 4.48
C MET A 54 11.19 11.22 5.72
N ILE A 55 10.33 12.20 5.52
CA ILE A 55 9.53 12.83 6.58
C ILE A 55 8.13 12.22 6.57
N GLY A 56 7.69 11.72 7.69
CA GLY A 56 6.37 11.12 7.85
C GLY A 56 6.25 10.33 9.15
N ASP A 57 5.12 9.72 9.35
CA ASP A 57 4.95 8.71 10.41
C ASP A 57 5.50 7.38 9.92
N ARG A 58 6.70 7.04 10.40
CA ARG A 58 7.44 5.85 9.97
C ARG A 58 6.61 4.57 10.07
N ASP A 59 6.01 4.34 11.22
CA ASP A 59 5.31 3.09 11.49
C ASP A 59 4.03 2.98 10.67
N GLN A 60 3.29 4.07 10.54
CA GLN A 60 2.08 4.09 9.73
C GLN A 60 2.38 3.93 8.23
N LEU A 61 3.41 4.58 7.72
CA LEU A 61 3.82 4.45 6.32
C LEU A 61 4.33 3.04 5.99
N LEU A 62 5.09 2.42 6.89
CA LEU A 62 5.51 1.03 6.71
C LEU A 62 4.33 0.05 6.79
N ASN A 63 3.36 0.31 7.64
CA ASN A 63 2.12 -0.46 7.67
C ASN A 63 1.34 -0.33 6.36
N VAL A 64 1.32 0.86 5.75
CA VAL A 64 0.72 1.05 4.42
C VAL A 64 1.41 0.18 3.38
N VAL A 65 2.72 0.24 3.27
CA VAL A 65 3.48 -0.58 2.30
C VAL A 65 3.29 -2.07 2.58
N SER A 66 3.31 -2.47 3.84
CA SER A 66 3.03 -3.85 4.26
C SER A 66 1.63 -4.31 3.85
N ASN A 67 0.61 -3.49 4.03
CA ASN A 67 -0.75 -3.80 3.57
C ASN A 67 -0.81 -3.99 2.05
N LEU A 68 -0.12 -3.17 1.27
CA LEU A 68 -0.06 -3.30 -0.18
C LEU A 68 0.63 -4.61 -0.59
N MET A 69 1.74 -4.95 0.05
CA MET A 69 2.46 -6.21 -0.21
C MET A 69 1.63 -7.44 0.22
N GLU A 70 0.95 -7.36 1.35
CA GLU A 70 0.05 -8.41 1.84
C GLU A 70 -1.08 -8.69 0.84
N ASN A 71 -1.70 -7.64 0.28
CA ASN A 71 -2.71 -7.78 -0.75
C ASN A 71 -2.13 -8.44 -2.02
N SER A 72 -0.91 -8.07 -2.41
CA SER A 72 -0.22 -8.70 -3.53
C SER A 72 -0.04 -10.20 -3.33
N VAL A 73 0.32 -10.63 -2.13
CA VAL A 73 0.45 -12.06 -1.79
C VAL A 73 -0.91 -12.76 -1.80
N LYS A 74 -1.93 -12.14 -1.21
CA LYS A 74 -3.28 -12.74 -1.10
C LYS A 74 -3.94 -12.97 -2.46
N TYR A 75 -3.83 -12.00 -3.35
CA TYR A 75 -4.56 -11.97 -4.62
C TYR A 75 -3.71 -12.38 -5.82
N SER A 76 -2.58 -13.02 -5.59
CA SER A 76 -1.75 -13.67 -6.60
C SER A 76 -1.83 -15.19 -6.46
N GLY A 77 -1.42 -15.90 -7.50
CA GLY A 77 -1.34 -17.36 -7.48
C GLY A 77 -0.20 -17.89 -6.59
N ASP A 78 0.30 -19.09 -6.89
CA ASP A 78 1.35 -19.73 -6.10
C ASP A 78 2.73 -19.06 -6.28
N ILE A 79 2.97 -18.44 -7.43
CA ILE A 79 4.15 -17.64 -7.72
C ILE A 79 3.75 -16.18 -7.71
N VAL A 80 4.27 -15.45 -6.74
CA VAL A 80 3.98 -14.03 -6.52
C VAL A 80 5.19 -13.21 -6.89
N ASN A 81 5.05 -12.32 -7.86
CA ASN A 81 6.08 -11.36 -8.22
C ASN A 81 5.65 -9.97 -7.76
N ILE A 82 6.40 -9.38 -6.85
CA ILE A 82 6.15 -8.05 -6.30
C ILE A 82 7.31 -7.14 -6.68
N HIS A 83 7.01 -5.99 -7.22
CA HIS A 83 7.98 -4.93 -7.47
C HIS A 83 7.65 -3.71 -6.62
N VAL A 84 8.58 -3.34 -5.74
CA VAL A 84 8.51 -2.14 -4.91
C VAL A 84 9.42 -1.08 -5.51
N ALA A 85 8.90 0.11 -5.76
CA ALA A 85 9.67 1.24 -6.24
C ALA A 85 9.54 2.44 -5.31
N CYS A 86 10.62 3.17 -5.10
CA CYS A 86 10.63 4.41 -4.31
C CYS A 86 11.43 5.48 -5.06
N ARG A 87 10.81 6.64 -5.32
CA ARG A 87 11.44 7.74 -6.05
C ARG A 87 10.92 9.11 -5.62
N ASP A 88 11.69 10.14 -5.89
CA ASP A 88 11.21 11.51 -5.80
C ASP A 88 10.41 11.88 -7.06
N THR A 89 9.32 12.64 -6.90
CA THR A 89 8.48 13.07 -8.03
C THR A 89 9.03 14.31 -8.74
N GLY A 90 10.01 14.99 -8.14
CA GLY A 90 10.50 16.29 -8.60
C GLY A 90 9.69 17.49 -8.12
N MET A 91 8.65 17.26 -7.30
CA MET A 91 7.76 18.29 -6.75
C MET A 91 7.79 18.34 -5.22
N GLY A 92 8.89 17.92 -4.59
CA GLY A 92 8.99 17.83 -3.13
C GLY A 92 8.13 16.73 -2.51
N GLU A 93 7.95 15.64 -3.23
CA GLU A 93 7.15 14.50 -2.82
C GLU A 93 7.91 13.20 -3.04
N VAL A 94 7.61 12.21 -2.23
CA VAL A 94 8.11 10.83 -2.38
C VAL A 94 6.99 9.94 -2.87
N MET A 95 7.23 9.19 -3.93
CA MET A 95 6.33 8.16 -4.45
C MET A 95 6.85 6.78 -4.07
N ILE A 96 5.99 5.96 -3.48
CA ILE A 96 6.22 4.54 -3.24
C ILE A 96 5.18 3.75 -3.99
N SER A 97 5.60 2.80 -4.80
CA SER A 97 4.72 1.95 -5.61
C SER A 97 4.93 0.48 -5.28
N VAL A 98 3.84 -0.27 -5.24
CA VAL A 98 3.84 -1.74 -5.13
C VAL A 98 3.07 -2.31 -6.31
N SER A 99 3.74 -3.12 -7.11
CA SER A 99 3.16 -3.80 -8.28
C SER A 99 3.19 -5.30 -8.11
N ASP A 100 2.18 -6.00 -8.59
CA ASP A 100 2.12 -7.46 -8.56
C ASP A 100 1.63 -8.06 -9.88
N ASN A 101 1.76 -9.38 -9.99
CA ASN A 101 1.25 -10.19 -11.09
C ASN A 101 -0.06 -10.91 -10.73
N GLY A 102 -0.85 -10.35 -9.83
CA GLY A 102 -2.08 -10.95 -9.32
C GLY A 102 -3.24 -10.94 -10.30
N ILE A 103 -4.42 -11.24 -9.77
CA ILE A 103 -5.66 -11.35 -10.57
C ILE A 103 -6.11 -10.03 -11.18
N GLY A 104 -5.62 -8.91 -10.68
CA GLY A 104 -6.09 -7.58 -11.07
C GLY A 104 -7.44 -7.22 -10.47
N ILE A 105 -7.85 -5.99 -10.71
CA ILE A 105 -9.11 -5.41 -10.24
C ILE A 105 -9.84 -4.81 -11.42
N SER A 106 -11.09 -5.19 -11.61
CA SER A 106 -11.91 -4.63 -12.69
C SER A 106 -12.12 -3.13 -12.51
N SER A 107 -12.29 -2.40 -13.61
CA SER A 107 -12.52 -0.95 -13.59
C SER A 107 -13.74 -0.56 -12.74
N ASP A 108 -14.77 -1.38 -12.70
CA ASP A 108 -15.98 -1.15 -11.91
C ASP A 108 -15.73 -1.23 -10.40
N GLU A 109 -14.71 -1.99 -9.97
CA GLU A 109 -14.38 -2.19 -8.57
C GLU A 109 -13.27 -1.26 -8.05
N GLN A 110 -12.46 -0.66 -8.94
CA GLN A 110 -11.26 0.08 -8.55
C GLN A 110 -11.51 1.26 -7.60
N GLN A 111 -12.67 1.86 -7.62
CA GLN A 111 -13.05 2.90 -6.65
C GLN A 111 -13.59 2.34 -5.35
N ARG A 112 -14.28 1.20 -5.42
CA ARG A 112 -14.93 0.57 -4.27
C ARG A 112 -13.96 -0.13 -3.33
N VAL A 113 -12.82 -0.63 -3.85
CA VAL A 113 -11.83 -1.36 -3.04
C VAL A 113 -11.19 -0.52 -1.93
N TRP A 114 -11.30 0.81 -2.01
CA TRP A 114 -10.85 1.73 -0.97
C TRP A 114 -11.84 1.88 0.18
N THR A 115 -13.07 1.38 0.01
CA THR A 115 -14.13 1.48 1.01
C THR A 115 -13.95 0.43 2.10
N LYS A 116 -14.17 0.81 3.36
CA LYS A 116 -14.15 -0.13 4.49
C LYS A 116 -15.08 -1.30 4.26
N PHE A 117 -14.62 -2.50 4.63
CA PHE A 117 -15.35 -3.77 4.53
C PHE A 117 -15.72 -4.21 3.10
N TYR A 118 -15.30 -3.46 2.08
CA TYR A 118 -15.50 -3.91 0.71
C TYR A 118 -14.61 -5.12 0.40
N ARG A 119 -15.21 -6.12 -0.20
CA ARG A 119 -14.52 -7.30 -0.73
C ARG A 119 -15.06 -7.57 -2.13
N SER A 120 -14.16 -7.83 -3.07
CA SER A 120 -14.56 -8.19 -4.41
C SER A 120 -15.29 -9.53 -4.43
N ASN A 121 -16.42 -9.60 -5.15
CA ASN A 121 -17.15 -10.84 -5.39
C ASN A 121 -16.78 -11.49 -6.73
N THR A 122 -15.88 -10.86 -7.49
CA THR A 122 -15.52 -11.31 -8.84
C THR A 122 -14.78 -12.65 -8.85
N TYR A 123 -14.06 -12.96 -7.76
CA TYR A 123 -13.29 -14.19 -7.63
C TYR A 123 -13.50 -14.82 -6.24
N PRO A 124 -14.69 -15.38 -5.97
CA PRO A 124 -15.01 -15.90 -4.64
C PRO A 124 -14.07 -17.03 -4.17
N ASP A 125 -13.57 -17.85 -5.10
CA ASP A 125 -12.69 -18.97 -4.79
C ASP A 125 -11.26 -18.56 -4.39
N MET A 126 -10.88 -17.33 -4.70
CA MET A 126 -9.58 -16.75 -4.32
C MET A 126 -9.68 -15.84 -3.08
N MET A 127 -10.84 -15.78 -2.46
CA MET A 127 -11.07 -14.94 -1.29
C MET A 127 -10.37 -15.52 -0.06
N GLN A 128 -9.17 -15.03 0.19
CA GLN A 128 -8.48 -15.23 1.46
C GLN A 128 -9.27 -14.58 2.61
N PRO A 129 -9.23 -15.16 3.84
CA PRO A 129 -9.87 -14.55 4.97
C PRO A 129 -9.30 -13.15 5.24
N GLY A 130 -10.16 -12.16 5.32
CA GLY A 130 -9.83 -10.77 5.58
C GLY A 130 -11.11 -9.95 5.72
N ILE A 131 -11.06 -8.85 6.47
CA ILE A 131 -12.23 -8.02 6.77
C ILE A 131 -12.41 -6.82 5.85
N GLY A 132 -11.58 -6.68 4.79
CA GLY A 132 -11.70 -5.60 3.81
C GLY A 132 -11.25 -4.24 4.33
N LEU A 133 -10.28 -4.19 5.25
CA LEU A 133 -9.79 -2.94 5.85
C LEU A 133 -8.45 -2.46 5.28
N GLY A 134 -7.69 -3.31 4.59
CA GLY A 134 -6.32 -3.02 4.16
C GLY A 134 -6.21 -1.77 3.28
N LEU A 135 -6.98 -1.66 2.21
CA LEU A 135 -6.92 -0.50 1.31
C LEU A 135 -7.60 0.74 1.88
N SER A 136 -8.64 0.60 2.70
CA SER A 136 -9.23 1.74 3.40
C SER A 136 -8.25 2.34 4.41
N PHE A 137 -7.43 1.51 5.06
CA PHE A 137 -6.34 1.96 5.92
C PHE A 137 -5.28 2.74 5.12
N VAL A 138 -4.88 2.23 3.95
CA VAL A 138 -3.95 2.93 3.05
C VAL A 138 -4.48 4.33 2.69
N ASP A 139 -5.74 4.42 2.26
CA ASP A 139 -6.39 5.69 1.94
C ASP A 139 -6.37 6.68 3.11
N MET A 140 -6.72 6.20 4.29
CA MET A 140 -6.77 6.98 5.52
C MET A 140 -5.40 7.56 5.92
N ILE A 141 -4.36 6.73 5.92
CA ILE A 141 -3.00 7.17 6.31
C ILE A 141 -2.39 8.10 5.26
N VAL A 142 -2.59 7.82 3.98
CA VAL A 142 -2.11 8.68 2.89
C VAL A 142 -2.76 10.06 2.96
N LYS A 143 -4.06 10.13 3.18
CA LYS A 143 -4.79 11.40 3.38
C LYS A 143 -4.31 12.16 4.62
N ALA A 144 -4.08 11.45 5.73
CA ALA A 144 -3.56 12.06 6.96
C ALA A 144 -2.19 12.72 6.76
N HIS A 145 -1.37 12.20 5.84
CA HIS A 145 -0.09 12.79 5.44
C HIS A 145 -0.23 13.91 4.39
N GLY A 146 -1.44 14.28 3.99
CA GLY A 146 -1.66 15.24 2.90
C GLY A 146 -1.28 14.71 1.52
N GLY A 147 -1.17 13.41 1.38
CA GLY A 147 -0.77 12.71 0.17
C GLY A 147 -1.94 12.29 -0.72
N ARG A 148 -1.60 11.57 -1.76
CA ARG A 148 -2.55 10.98 -2.70
C ARG A 148 -2.16 9.55 -3.08
N LYS A 149 -3.14 8.80 -3.55
CA LYS A 149 -2.98 7.43 -4.03
C LYS A 149 -3.35 7.32 -5.49
N MET A 150 -2.78 6.36 -6.18
CA MET A 150 -3.09 6.01 -7.56
C MET A 150 -3.15 4.49 -7.69
N MET A 151 -4.02 4.00 -8.56
CA MET A 151 -4.14 2.58 -8.89
C MET A 151 -4.14 2.40 -10.40
N GLN A 152 -3.37 1.42 -10.86
CA GLN A 152 -3.40 0.89 -12.21
C GLN A 152 -3.59 -0.60 -12.11
N SER A 153 -4.67 -1.13 -12.65
CA SER A 153 -4.98 -2.54 -12.57
C SER A 153 -5.74 -3.00 -13.79
N GLU A 154 -5.47 -4.21 -14.22
CA GLU A 154 -6.16 -4.89 -15.30
C GLU A 154 -6.35 -6.35 -14.92
N VAL A 155 -7.58 -6.84 -15.08
CA VAL A 155 -7.92 -8.23 -14.78
C VAL A 155 -7.00 -9.19 -15.56
N GLY A 156 -6.41 -10.13 -14.86
CA GLY A 156 -5.49 -11.12 -15.41
C GLY A 156 -4.04 -10.64 -15.58
N LYS A 157 -3.74 -9.36 -15.32
CA LYS A 157 -2.38 -8.81 -15.47
C LYS A 157 -1.75 -8.34 -14.17
N GLY A 158 -2.55 -8.04 -13.16
CA GLY A 158 -2.08 -7.60 -11.87
C GLY A 158 -2.48 -6.17 -11.50
N THR A 159 -1.90 -5.69 -10.41
CA THR A 159 -2.25 -4.40 -9.81
C THR A 159 -0.99 -3.63 -9.45
N ARG A 160 -1.00 -2.33 -9.71
CA ARG A 160 -0.02 -1.37 -9.23
C ARG A 160 -0.71 -0.30 -8.41
N ILE A 161 -0.29 -0.13 -7.16
CA ILE A 161 -0.74 0.94 -6.29
C ILE A 161 0.44 1.81 -5.94
N SER A 162 0.27 3.12 -6.11
CA SER A 162 1.28 4.13 -5.78
C SER A 162 0.71 5.08 -4.74
N ILE A 163 1.52 5.41 -3.76
CA ILE A 163 1.24 6.47 -2.79
C ILE A 163 2.25 7.60 -2.98
N VAL A 164 1.80 8.83 -2.86
CA VAL A 164 2.64 10.03 -2.98
C VAL A 164 2.50 10.85 -1.72
N ILE A 165 3.61 11.03 -1.02
CA ILE A 165 3.66 11.70 0.28
C ILE A 165 4.46 13.00 0.16
N PRO A 166 3.85 14.16 0.45
CA PRO A 166 4.56 15.43 0.47
C PRO A 166 5.66 15.44 1.53
N GLN A 167 6.80 16.04 1.21
CA GLN A 167 7.94 16.17 2.11
C GLN A 167 8.04 17.62 2.57
N HIS A 168 7.17 17.98 3.50
CA HIS A 168 7.22 19.30 4.12
C HIS A 168 8.13 19.27 5.34
N SER A 169 8.99 20.25 5.41
CA SER A 169 9.78 20.50 6.61
C SER A 169 8.93 21.21 7.65
#